data_51d4d4810e44fa994daf03188c89017d
#
_entry.id   51d4d4810e44fa994daf03188c89017d
#
_cell.length_a   1.000
_cell.length_b   1.000
_cell.length_c   1.000
_cell.angle_alpha   90.00
_cell.angle_beta   90.00
_cell.angle_gamma   90.00
#
_symmetry.space_group_name_H-M   'P 1'
#
loop_
_entity.id
_entity.type
_entity.pdbx_description
1 polymer ?
#
loop_
_entity_poly.entity_id
_entity_poly.type
_entity_poly.pdbx_seq_one_letter_code
_entity_poly.pdbx_strand_id
1 'polypeptide(L)'
;LIMENLEDAYNYDPKNPTLRGEKAKENMHYAAAIAGMAFGNAFLGINHSLAHKTGGEFGLPHGLAISIAMQHVIRYNGVTGNVKRSVYPRYEEYRAQQDYANIARYIGLEGQDDAELVEALCQRIDQLMRAVDVEPSLSANGVTKEAFDAAVDRLASLAYDDQCTPANPRQPYISELKQLLIDMF
;
A
#
# COMPACT_ATOMS: atom_id res chain seq x y z
N LEU A 1 -13.70 3.75 -7.59
CA LEU A 1 -13.92 2.44 -8.24
C LEU A 1 -13.49 1.28 -7.35
N ILE A 2 -12.21 1.17 -6.91
CA ILE A 2 -11.72 0.01 -6.14
C ILE A 2 -12.55 -0.18 -4.87
N MET A 3 -12.69 0.85 -4.04
CA MET A 3 -13.40 0.81 -2.75
C MET A 3 -14.88 0.42 -2.85
N GLU A 4 -15.47 0.57 -4.01
CA GLU A 4 -16.90 0.31 -4.27
C GLU A 4 -17.13 -1.02 -4.97
N ASN A 5 -16.11 -1.60 -5.59
CA ASN A 5 -16.30 -2.72 -6.52
C ASN A 5 -15.44 -3.95 -6.20
N LEU A 6 -14.38 -3.83 -5.39
CA LEU A 6 -13.44 -4.95 -5.20
C LEU A 6 -14.14 -6.16 -4.55
N GLU A 7 -14.95 -5.94 -3.54
CA GLU A 7 -15.65 -7.01 -2.81
C GLU A 7 -16.67 -7.72 -3.71
N ASP A 8 -17.48 -6.96 -4.46
CA ASP A 8 -18.44 -7.54 -5.41
C ASP A 8 -17.72 -8.28 -6.56
N ALA A 9 -16.59 -7.73 -7.02
CA ALA A 9 -15.79 -8.38 -8.06
C ALA A 9 -15.11 -9.66 -7.54
N TYR A 10 -14.67 -9.68 -6.29
CA TYR A 10 -14.08 -10.86 -5.64
C TYR A 10 -15.13 -11.99 -5.51
N ASN A 11 -16.34 -11.65 -5.05
CA ASN A 11 -17.44 -12.59 -4.84
C ASN A 11 -18.21 -12.96 -6.11
N TYR A 12 -17.78 -12.48 -7.28
CA TYR A 12 -18.46 -12.79 -8.54
C TYR A 12 -18.35 -14.26 -8.93
N ASP A 13 -19.51 -14.93 -9.08
CA ASP A 13 -19.58 -16.30 -9.58
C ASP A 13 -19.99 -16.32 -11.06
N PRO A 14 -19.13 -16.73 -11.99
CA PRO A 14 -19.47 -16.81 -13.41
C PRO A 14 -20.54 -17.88 -13.75
N LYS A 15 -20.82 -18.82 -12.83
CA LYS A 15 -21.87 -19.82 -12.98
C LYS A 15 -23.25 -19.26 -12.61
N ASN A 16 -23.28 -18.22 -11.77
CA ASN A 16 -24.47 -17.51 -11.34
C ASN A 16 -24.24 -15.99 -11.48
N PRO A 17 -24.14 -15.49 -12.72
CA PRO A 17 -23.80 -14.10 -12.97
C PRO A 17 -24.89 -13.16 -12.49
N THR A 18 -24.48 -12.03 -11.90
CA THR A 18 -25.35 -10.91 -11.54
C THR A 18 -24.88 -9.65 -12.25
N LEU A 19 -25.79 -8.78 -12.63
CA LEU A 19 -25.46 -7.49 -13.26
C LEU A 19 -24.51 -6.66 -12.39
N ARG A 20 -24.67 -6.72 -11.05
CA ARG A 20 -23.80 -6.04 -10.10
C ARG A 20 -22.37 -6.60 -10.14
N GLY A 21 -22.22 -7.92 -10.11
CA GLY A 21 -20.92 -8.58 -10.16
C GLY A 21 -20.20 -8.38 -11.49
N GLU A 22 -20.92 -8.48 -12.62
CA GLU A 22 -20.36 -8.19 -13.96
C GLU A 22 -19.85 -6.74 -14.04
N LYS A 23 -20.64 -5.77 -13.57
CA LYS A 23 -20.25 -4.37 -13.54
C LYS A 23 -19.08 -4.11 -12.62
N ALA A 24 -19.00 -4.79 -11.48
CA ALA A 24 -17.87 -4.71 -10.57
C ALA A 24 -16.58 -5.24 -11.22
N LYS A 25 -16.63 -6.37 -11.93
CA LYS A 25 -15.47 -6.88 -12.72
C LYS A 25 -15.00 -5.88 -13.77
N GLU A 26 -15.93 -5.30 -14.53
CA GLU A 26 -15.63 -4.27 -15.52
C GLU A 26 -14.97 -3.04 -14.87
N ASN A 27 -15.52 -2.54 -13.76
CA ASN A 27 -15.01 -1.40 -13.03
C ASN A 27 -13.59 -1.68 -12.44
N MET A 28 -13.34 -2.89 -11.96
CA MET A 28 -12.00 -3.28 -11.49
C MET A 28 -11.00 -3.36 -12.63
N HIS A 29 -11.41 -3.78 -13.83
CA HIS A 29 -10.57 -3.74 -15.02
C HIS A 29 -10.17 -2.30 -15.40
N TYR A 30 -11.13 -1.38 -15.40
CA TYR A 30 -10.85 0.03 -15.62
C TYR A 30 -9.96 0.63 -14.52
N ALA A 31 -10.22 0.28 -13.26
CA ALA A 31 -9.41 0.73 -12.13
C ALA A 31 -7.93 0.31 -12.26
N ALA A 32 -7.68 -0.93 -12.69
CA ALA A 32 -6.33 -1.42 -12.95
C ALA A 32 -5.64 -0.65 -14.08
N ALA A 33 -6.33 -0.36 -15.18
CA ALA A 33 -5.79 0.43 -16.28
C ALA A 33 -5.48 1.88 -15.85
N ILE A 34 -6.39 2.53 -15.11
CA ILE A 34 -6.20 3.88 -14.58
C ILE A 34 -5.02 3.92 -13.61
N ALA A 35 -4.90 2.92 -12.71
CA ALA A 35 -3.76 2.82 -11.80
C ALA A 35 -2.44 2.69 -12.58
N GLY A 36 -2.41 1.89 -13.65
CA GLY A 36 -1.25 1.78 -14.53
C GLY A 36 -0.83 3.11 -15.15
N MET A 37 -1.80 3.89 -15.65
CA MET A 37 -1.54 5.24 -16.15
C MET A 37 -1.05 6.20 -15.06
N ALA A 38 -1.62 6.11 -13.85
CA ALA A 38 -1.23 6.96 -12.74
C ALA A 38 0.22 6.72 -12.32
N PHE A 39 0.62 5.47 -12.05
CA PHE A 39 2.01 5.20 -11.63
C PHE A 39 3.02 5.34 -12.79
N GLY A 40 2.60 5.17 -14.03
CA GLY A 40 3.43 5.46 -15.19
C GLY A 40 3.85 6.94 -15.29
N ASN A 41 3.06 7.84 -14.71
CA ASN A 41 3.36 9.27 -14.61
C ASN A 41 4.03 9.67 -13.29
N ALA A 42 3.54 9.14 -12.17
CA ALA A 42 4.00 9.53 -10.82
C ALA A 42 5.18 8.70 -10.32
N PHE A 43 5.48 7.59 -10.99
CA PHE A 43 6.37 6.55 -10.53
C PHE A 43 5.86 5.85 -9.25
N LEU A 44 6.72 5.04 -8.60
CA LEU A 44 6.40 4.22 -7.45
C LEU A 44 7.23 4.67 -6.23
N GLY A 45 6.85 4.24 -5.02
CA GLY A 45 7.55 4.58 -3.78
C GLY A 45 7.94 3.35 -2.97
N ILE A 46 8.25 3.55 -1.68
CA ILE A 46 8.74 2.50 -0.79
C ILE A 46 7.75 1.34 -0.59
N ASN A 47 6.47 1.53 -0.88
CA ASN A 47 5.51 0.43 -0.89
C ASN A 47 5.95 -0.68 -1.86
N HIS A 48 6.36 -0.31 -3.07
CA HIS A 48 6.91 -1.24 -4.04
C HIS A 48 8.30 -1.75 -3.66
N SER A 49 9.16 -0.88 -3.12
CA SER A 49 10.50 -1.30 -2.66
C SER A 49 10.42 -2.40 -1.60
N LEU A 50 9.56 -2.24 -0.60
CA LEU A 50 9.31 -3.26 0.42
C LEU A 50 8.70 -4.53 -0.16
N ALA A 51 7.69 -4.38 -1.04
CA ALA A 51 7.01 -5.51 -1.66
C ALA A 51 7.91 -6.31 -2.61
N HIS A 52 8.79 -5.67 -3.38
CA HIS A 52 9.79 -6.37 -4.20
C HIS A 52 10.69 -7.27 -3.37
N LYS A 53 11.12 -6.78 -2.20
CA LYS A 53 12.05 -7.53 -1.34
C LYS A 53 11.34 -8.64 -0.57
N THR A 54 10.20 -8.35 0.05
CA THR A 54 9.42 -9.37 0.78
C THR A 54 8.81 -10.41 -0.16
N GLY A 55 8.28 -9.98 -1.31
CA GLY A 55 7.74 -10.89 -2.32
C GLY A 55 8.80 -11.84 -2.88
N GLY A 56 9.98 -11.32 -3.23
CA GLY A 56 11.09 -12.11 -3.76
C GLY A 56 11.70 -13.05 -2.71
N GLU A 57 11.84 -12.63 -1.46
CA GLU A 57 12.41 -13.43 -0.38
C GLU A 57 11.50 -14.56 0.09
N PHE A 58 10.22 -14.24 0.31
CA PHE A 58 9.27 -15.16 0.93
C PHE A 58 8.33 -15.84 -0.07
N GLY A 59 8.51 -15.60 -1.37
CA GLY A 59 7.67 -16.19 -2.42
C GLY A 59 6.24 -15.69 -2.44
N LEU A 60 5.99 -14.46 -1.93
CA LEU A 60 4.65 -13.89 -1.91
C LEU A 60 4.28 -13.30 -3.28
N PRO A 61 3.04 -13.48 -3.76
CA PRO A 61 2.56 -12.79 -4.93
C PRO A 61 2.72 -11.27 -4.81
N HIS A 62 3.14 -10.60 -5.87
CA HIS A 62 3.46 -9.16 -5.85
C HIS A 62 2.30 -8.31 -5.30
N GLY A 63 1.07 -8.55 -5.76
CA GLY A 63 -0.10 -7.82 -5.27
C GLY A 63 -0.36 -8.01 -3.77
N LEU A 64 -0.13 -9.22 -3.24
CA LEU A 64 -0.23 -9.50 -1.81
C LEU A 64 0.81 -8.72 -1.00
N ALA A 65 2.08 -8.76 -1.43
CA ALA A 65 3.16 -8.02 -0.76
C ALA A 65 2.91 -6.50 -0.78
N ILE A 66 2.41 -5.94 -1.90
CA ILE A 66 1.98 -4.54 -2.01
C ILE A 66 0.87 -4.21 -1.02
N SER A 67 -0.13 -5.09 -0.89
CA SER A 67 -1.28 -4.86 -0.02
C SER A 67 -0.89 -4.87 1.46
N ILE A 68 -0.04 -5.82 1.88
CA ILE A 68 0.47 -5.90 3.25
C ILE A 68 1.25 -4.62 3.62
N ALA A 69 2.11 -4.13 2.73
CA ALA A 69 2.92 -2.94 3.00
C ALA A 69 2.10 -1.63 3.00
N MET A 70 0.97 -1.58 2.31
CA MET A 70 0.28 -0.34 1.94
C MET A 70 -0.08 0.53 3.14
N GLN A 71 -0.78 0.00 4.14
CA GLN A 71 -1.22 0.79 5.29
C GLN A 71 -0.04 1.31 6.14
N HIS A 72 1.04 0.52 6.25
CA HIS A 72 2.25 0.92 6.98
C HIS A 72 2.95 2.09 6.28
N VAL A 73 3.03 2.03 4.94
CA VAL A 73 3.62 3.10 4.13
C VAL A 73 2.74 4.36 4.10
N ILE A 74 1.41 4.22 4.08
CA ILE A 74 0.50 5.37 4.20
C ILE A 74 0.73 6.08 5.53
N ARG A 75 0.78 5.36 6.66
CA ARG A 75 1.09 5.96 7.97
C ARG A 75 2.48 6.59 8.01
N TYR A 76 3.48 5.92 7.44
CA TYR A 76 4.85 6.45 7.37
C TYR A 76 4.92 7.76 6.59
N ASN A 77 4.26 7.84 5.44
CA ASN A 77 4.22 9.04 4.63
C ASN A 77 3.22 10.08 5.16
N GLY A 78 2.15 9.68 5.85
CA GLY A 78 1.04 10.53 6.28
C GLY A 78 1.32 11.39 7.51
N VAL A 79 2.56 11.82 7.73
CA VAL A 79 2.97 12.68 8.85
C VAL A 79 3.15 14.12 8.41
N THR A 80 3.15 15.04 9.40
CA THR A 80 3.46 16.47 9.21
C THR A 80 4.77 16.87 9.89
N GLY A 81 5.25 18.08 9.63
CA GLY A 81 6.43 18.65 10.27
C GLY A 81 7.71 18.51 9.43
N ASN A 82 8.86 18.51 10.09
CA ASN A 82 10.15 18.43 9.42
C ASN A 82 10.45 17.00 8.93
N VAL A 83 9.93 16.67 7.76
CA VAL A 83 10.24 15.41 7.09
C VAL A 83 11.35 15.62 6.06
N LYS A 84 12.27 14.66 5.98
CA LYS A 84 13.26 14.63 4.91
C LYS A 84 12.55 14.29 3.61
N ARG A 85 12.37 15.28 2.74
CA ARG A 85 11.74 15.09 1.43
C ARG A 85 12.69 14.40 0.46
N SER A 86 12.15 13.63 -0.45
CA SER A 86 12.90 13.08 -1.57
C SER A 86 13.44 14.17 -2.49
N VAL A 87 14.61 13.87 -3.07
CA VAL A 87 15.25 14.76 -4.05
C VAL A 87 14.75 14.49 -5.47
N TYR A 88 14.09 13.35 -5.68
CA TYR A 88 13.55 12.95 -6.98
C TYR A 88 12.23 12.17 -6.81
N PRO A 89 11.14 12.57 -7.45
CA PRO A 89 10.97 13.87 -8.10
C PRO A 89 11.05 15.01 -7.07
N ARG A 90 11.41 16.20 -7.50
CA ARG A 90 11.57 17.36 -6.60
C ARG A 90 10.19 17.84 -6.17
N TYR A 91 9.71 17.35 -5.03
CA TYR A 91 8.47 17.87 -4.43
C TYR A 91 8.74 19.27 -3.85
N GLU A 92 7.99 20.27 -4.30
CA GLU A 92 8.08 21.65 -3.77
C GLU A 92 7.61 21.71 -2.32
N GLU A 93 6.52 20.99 -2.03
CA GLU A 93 5.91 20.90 -0.70
C GLU A 93 5.69 19.45 -0.30
N TYR A 94 5.71 19.17 1.01
CA TYR A 94 5.31 17.88 1.54
C TYR A 94 3.82 17.85 1.82
N ARG A 95 3.06 17.14 1.01
CA ARG A 95 1.60 17.12 1.04
C ARG A 95 1.00 15.75 1.31
N ALA A 96 1.83 14.74 1.60
CA ALA A 96 1.35 13.36 1.64
C ALA A 96 0.18 13.16 2.63
N GLN A 97 0.23 13.75 3.83
CA GLN A 97 -0.88 13.66 4.78
C GLN A 97 -2.17 14.27 4.21
N GLN A 98 -2.09 15.50 3.68
CA GLN A 98 -3.24 16.17 3.08
C GLN A 98 -3.82 15.41 1.89
N ASP A 99 -2.96 14.85 1.04
CA ASP A 99 -3.39 14.09 -0.13
C ASP A 99 -4.09 12.79 0.27
N TYR A 100 -3.58 12.05 1.27
CA TYR A 100 -4.27 10.89 1.83
C TYR A 100 -5.59 11.26 2.51
N ALA A 101 -5.63 12.35 3.28
CA ALA A 101 -6.85 12.85 3.88
C ALA A 101 -7.90 13.24 2.83
N ASN A 102 -7.48 13.84 1.71
CA ASN A 102 -8.37 14.15 0.60
C ASN A 102 -8.93 12.90 -0.07
N ILE A 103 -8.14 11.82 -0.19
CA ILE A 103 -8.61 10.51 -0.64
C ILE A 103 -9.66 9.97 0.34
N ALA A 104 -9.40 10.03 1.65
CA ALA A 104 -10.34 9.59 2.68
C ALA A 104 -11.68 10.32 2.58
N ARG A 105 -11.66 11.65 2.47
CA ARG A 105 -12.87 12.47 2.25
C ARG A 105 -13.61 12.10 0.97
N TYR A 106 -12.87 11.90 -0.12
CA TYR A 106 -13.46 11.55 -1.42
C TYR A 106 -14.21 10.21 -1.38
N ILE A 107 -13.75 9.26 -0.57
CA ILE A 107 -14.43 7.96 -0.38
C ILE A 107 -15.44 7.95 0.77
N GLY A 108 -15.73 9.13 1.35
CA GLY A 108 -16.77 9.31 2.36
C GLY A 108 -16.37 8.92 3.79
N LEU A 109 -15.07 8.89 4.10
CA LEU A 109 -14.60 8.66 5.48
C LEU A 109 -14.64 9.96 6.28
N GLU A 110 -14.88 9.83 7.59
CA GLU A 110 -14.97 10.93 8.54
C GLU A 110 -13.75 10.96 9.46
N GLY A 111 -13.37 12.16 9.90
CA GLY A 111 -12.30 12.43 10.85
C GLY A 111 -12.27 13.91 11.20
N GLN A 112 -11.80 14.28 12.39
CA GLN A 112 -11.77 15.66 12.87
C GLN A 112 -10.65 16.47 12.21
N ASP A 113 -9.55 15.79 11.85
CA ASP A 113 -8.40 16.37 11.19
C ASP A 113 -7.80 15.43 10.13
N ASP A 114 -6.75 15.88 9.45
CA ASP A 114 -6.09 15.10 8.39
C ASP A 114 -5.41 13.83 8.94
N ALA A 115 -4.94 13.83 10.17
CA ALA A 115 -4.30 12.66 10.77
C ALA A 115 -5.32 11.55 11.06
N GLU A 116 -6.48 11.89 11.61
CA GLU A 116 -7.59 10.94 11.81
C GLU A 116 -8.10 10.39 10.47
N LEU A 117 -8.18 11.22 9.43
CA LEU A 117 -8.57 10.78 8.09
C LEU A 117 -7.57 9.82 7.46
N VAL A 118 -6.26 10.03 7.66
CA VAL A 118 -5.23 9.08 7.22
C VAL A 118 -5.40 7.73 7.92
N GLU A 119 -5.66 7.74 9.23
CA GLU A 119 -5.89 6.49 9.97
C GLU A 119 -7.20 5.81 9.55
N ALA A 120 -8.27 6.56 9.32
CA ALA A 120 -9.53 6.03 8.78
C ALA A 120 -9.33 5.38 7.40
N LEU A 121 -8.49 5.96 6.55
CA LEU A 121 -8.11 5.37 5.26
C LEU A 121 -7.37 4.04 5.44
N CYS A 122 -6.40 3.98 6.36
CA CYS A 122 -5.68 2.75 6.67
C CYS A 122 -6.62 1.65 7.18
N GLN A 123 -7.55 1.99 8.08
CA GLN A 123 -8.54 1.06 8.60
C GLN A 123 -9.50 0.57 7.49
N ARG A 124 -9.90 1.45 6.58
CA ARG A 124 -10.75 1.06 5.44
C ARG A 124 -10.04 0.11 4.49
N ILE A 125 -8.74 0.31 4.27
CA ILE A 125 -7.90 -0.61 3.47
C ILE A 125 -7.82 -1.98 4.16
N ASP A 126 -7.57 -2.02 5.47
CA ASP A 126 -7.53 -3.27 6.24
C ASP A 126 -8.85 -4.04 6.16
N GLN A 127 -9.98 -3.35 6.34
CA GLN A 127 -11.32 -3.94 6.19
C GLN A 127 -11.53 -4.53 4.80
N LEU A 128 -11.09 -3.81 3.75
CA LEU A 128 -11.24 -4.27 2.38
C LEU A 128 -10.36 -5.49 2.08
N MET A 129 -9.12 -5.52 2.62
CA MET A 129 -8.25 -6.69 2.51
C MET A 129 -8.91 -7.93 3.11
N ARG A 130 -9.43 -7.82 4.34
CA ARG A 130 -10.14 -8.93 5.02
C ARG A 130 -11.40 -9.38 4.29
N ALA A 131 -12.14 -8.44 3.69
CA ALA A 131 -13.35 -8.76 2.91
C ALA A 131 -13.07 -9.58 1.64
N VAL A 132 -11.81 -9.63 1.19
CA VAL A 132 -11.36 -10.42 0.04
C VAL A 132 -10.34 -11.50 0.46
N ASP A 133 -10.40 -11.96 1.70
CA ASP A 133 -9.58 -13.04 2.28
C ASP A 133 -8.06 -12.77 2.22
N VAL A 134 -7.65 -11.50 2.31
CA VAL A 134 -6.25 -11.10 2.39
C VAL A 134 -5.89 -10.72 3.83
N GLU A 135 -5.02 -11.50 4.44
CA GLU A 135 -4.50 -11.20 5.79
C GLU A 135 -3.42 -10.11 5.73
N PRO A 136 -3.47 -9.08 6.63
CA PRO A 136 -2.66 -7.88 6.51
C PRO A 136 -1.26 -7.98 7.13
N SER A 137 -0.72 -9.17 7.35
CA SER A 137 0.64 -9.35 7.88
C SER A 137 1.42 -10.45 7.16
N LEU A 138 2.76 -10.36 7.20
CA LEU A 138 3.64 -11.37 6.61
C LEU A 138 3.48 -12.72 7.33
N SER A 139 3.39 -12.71 8.67
CA SER A 139 3.25 -13.93 9.45
C SER A 139 1.95 -14.68 9.18
N ALA A 140 0.83 -13.97 9.04
CA ALA A 140 -0.45 -14.58 8.68
C ALA A 140 -0.46 -15.18 7.27
N ASN A 141 0.44 -14.70 6.39
CA ASN A 141 0.65 -15.23 5.04
C ASN A 141 1.79 -16.27 4.96
N GLY A 142 2.16 -16.88 6.08
CA GLY A 142 3.04 -18.06 6.14
C GLY A 142 4.54 -17.74 6.28
N VAL A 143 4.92 -16.48 6.47
CA VAL A 143 6.33 -16.13 6.76
C VAL A 143 6.65 -16.48 8.21
N THR A 144 7.61 -17.39 8.42
CA THR A 144 8.00 -17.77 9.79
C THR A 144 8.88 -16.70 10.43
N LYS A 145 8.89 -16.65 11.77
CA LYS A 145 9.70 -15.69 12.52
C LYS A 145 11.19 -15.87 12.25
N GLU A 146 11.64 -17.12 12.15
CA GLU A 146 13.04 -17.47 11.89
C GLU A 146 13.49 -16.97 10.51
N ALA A 147 12.67 -17.20 9.47
CA ALA A 147 12.96 -16.71 8.12
C ALA A 147 12.98 -15.20 8.06
N PHE A 148 12.02 -14.55 8.73
CA PHE A 148 11.95 -13.10 8.82
C PHE A 148 13.17 -12.50 9.51
N ASP A 149 13.52 -12.99 10.71
CA ASP A 149 14.65 -12.48 11.50
C ASP A 149 16.00 -12.64 10.77
N ALA A 150 16.16 -13.73 10.02
CA ALA A 150 17.36 -13.97 9.21
C ALA A 150 17.48 -13.00 8.02
N ALA A 151 16.39 -12.41 7.56
CA ALA A 151 16.33 -11.63 6.32
C ALA A 151 16.16 -10.11 6.54
N VAL A 152 15.52 -9.68 7.63
CA VAL A 152 15.00 -8.31 7.82
C VAL A 152 16.05 -7.21 7.62
N ASP A 153 17.26 -7.37 8.13
CA ASP A 153 18.33 -6.37 7.98
C ASP A 153 18.79 -6.23 6.52
N ARG A 154 18.94 -7.36 5.84
CA ARG A 154 19.29 -7.39 4.42
C ARG A 154 18.16 -6.83 3.56
N LEU A 155 16.90 -7.18 3.84
CA LEU A 155 15.73 -6.67 3.11
C LEU A 155 15.61 -5.16 3.25
N ALA A 156 15.85 -4.58 4.43
CA ALA A 156 15.83 -3.15 4.66
C ALA A 156 16.88 -2.41 3.81
N SER A 157 18.11 -2.94 3.74
CA SER A 157 19.18 -2.38 2.91
C SER A 157 18.84 -2.48 1.42
N LEU A 158 18.36 -3.65 0.96
CA LEU A 158 17.97 -3.85 -0.43
C LEU A 158 16.75 -2.99 -0.83
N ALA A 159 15.81 -2.75 0.09
CA ALA A 159 14.69 -1.85 -0.15
C ALA A 159 15.15 -0.39 -0.26
N TYR A 160 16.16 0.01 0.51
CA TYR A 160 16.75 1.34 0.38
C TYR A 160 17.37 1.56 -1.01
N ASP A 161 18.06 0.55 -1.55
CA ASP A 161 18.70 0.59 -2.87
C ASP A 161 17.73 0.33 -4.03
N ASP A 162 16.46 0.05 -3.76
CA ASP A 162 15.47 -0.21 -4.80
C ASP A 162 15.16 1.07 -5.61
N GLN A 163 14.99 0.89 -6.92
CA GLN A 163 14.71 1.99 -7.86
C GLN A 163 13.47 2.82 -7.51
N CYS A 164 12.53 2.27 -6.76
CA CYS A 164 11.30 2.96 -6.37
C CYS A 164 11.49 3.86 -5.14
N THR A 165 12.47 3.60 -4.30
CA THR A 165 12.71 4.33 -3.05
C THR A 165 12.96 5.83 -3.24
N PRO A 166 13.77 6.28 -4.22
CA PRO A 166 14.01 7.70 -4.43
C PRO A 166 12.78 8.53 -4.77
N ALA A 167 11.74 7.92 -5.31
CA ALA A 167 10.51 8.63 -5.69
C ALA A 167 9.47 8.69 -4.56
N ASN A 168 9.72 8.05 -3.40
CA ASN A 168 8.82 8.16 -2.26
C ASN A 168 8.79 9.60 -1.73
N PRO A 169 7.66 10.20 -1.37
CA PRO A 169 7.59 11.59 -0.93
C PRO A 169 8.47 11.88 0.30
N ARG A 170 8.54 10.95 1.25
CA ARG A 170 9.45 10.99 2.40
C ARG A 170 10.64 10.06 2.14
N GLN A 171 11.87 10.63 2.14
CA GLN A 171 13.09 9.85 2.00
C GLN A 171 13.33 9.02 3.27
N PRO A 172 13.33 7.67 3.19
CA PRO A 172 13.54 6.84 4.36
C PRO A 172 15.03 6.73 4.74
N TYR A 173 15.28 6.38 6.01
CA TYR A 173 16.51 5.75 6.44
C TYR A 173 16.37 4.22 6.38
N ILE A 174 17.48 3.49 6.30
CA ILE A 174 17.48 2.01 6.34
C ILE A 174 16.79 1.50 7.63
N SER A 175 17.05 2.17 8.76
CA SER A 175 16.41 1.84 10.04
C SER A 175 14.89 2.02 10.04
N GLU A 176 14.37 3.00 9.31
CA GLU A 176 12.92 3.21 9.16
C GLU A 176 12.30 2.13 8.26
N LEU A 177 12.98 1.75 7.18
CA LEU A 177 12.55 0.62 6.33
C LEU A 177 12.57 -0.71 7.10
N LYS A 178 13.58 -0.91 7.97
CA LYS A 178 13.60 -2.08 8.87
C LYS A 178 12.41 -2.06 9.82
N GLN A 179 12.07 -0.91 10.41
CA GLN A 179 10.91 -0.80 11.29
C GLN A 179 9.60 -1.09 10.54
N LEU A 180 9.44 -0.56 9.32
CA LEU A 180 8.27 -0.88 8.48
C LEU A 180 8.16 -2.38 8.20
N LEU A 181 9.27 -3.07 7.91
CA LEU A 181 9.28 -4.52 7.74
C LEU A 181 8.85 -5.25 9.02
N ILE A 182 9.30 -4.79 10.20
CA ILE A 182 8.89 -5.33 11.49
C ILE A 182 7.40 -5.12 11.72
N ASP A 183 6.88 -3.94 11.41
CA ASP A 183 5.46 -3.60 11.56
C ASP A 183 4.56 -4.41 10.61
N MET A 184 5.11 -4.87 9.47
CA MET A 184 4.42 -5.74 8.50
C MET A 184 4.37 -7.21 8.93
N PHE A 185 5.22 -7.65 9.89
CA PHE A 185 5.30 -9.04 10.34
C PHE A 185 4.20 -9.39 11.31
#